data_869256a0eb0e4631922fbcd7cf8dd670
#
_entry.id   869256a0eb0e4631922fbcd7cf8dd670
#
_cell.length_a   1.000
_cell.length_b   1.000
_cell.length_c   1.000
_cell.angle_alpha   90.00
_cell.angle_beta   90.00
_cell.angle_gamma   90.00
#
_symmetry.space_group_name_H-M   'P 1'
#
loop_
_entity.id
_entity.type
_entity.pdbx_description
1 polymer ?
#
loop_
_entity_poly.entity_id
_entity_poly.type
_entity_poly.pdbx_seq_one_letter_code
_entity_poly.pdbx_strand_id
1 'polypeptide(L)'
;MTLTIEDGIVHLDRAIGILGPDFPGEVEAAGRTAERVRGRVQVGGQHTVVVLAGATGSGKSSLLNALAGESVSRVAPTRPTTDAPLAVSGSAATEVLDWMGVDSRRVLPGALGEDRLVVVDLPDLDSIEHRHRSVADSLIERADAVVFVLDPQKYADAVIHKEYLERFMERGAACIVVLNQVDRLAAAEREGVLDDVSALLDRDGLDAQVFVASARTGEGVPAVRQALLDFVGRRDASRLKLAKELRAAGQCLDRAVREDGGRDVSG
;
A
#
# COMPACT_ATOMS: atom_id res chain seq x y z
N MET A 1 -19.39 -17.75 -6.14
CA MET A 1 -18.97 -16.89 -5.01
C MET A 1 -17.53 -17.23 -4.72
N THR A 2 -16.60 -16.32 -4.97
CA THR A 2 -15.18 -16.57 -4.69
C THR A 2 -14.96 -16.31 -3.20
N LEU A 3 -14.59 -17.34 -2.43
CA LEU A 3 -14.25 -17.20 -1.02
C LEU A 3 -13.05 -16.26 -0.87
N THR A 4 -13.14 -15.29 0.02
CA THR A 4 -12.02 -14.41 0.40
C THR A 4 -10.97 -15.19 1.19
N ILE A 5 -9.77 -14.64 1.39
CA ILE A 5 -8.76 -15.26 2.26
C ILE A 5 -9.26 -15.31 3.70
N GLU A 6 -9.93 -14.25 4.12
CA GLU A 6 -10.55 -14.13 5.44
C GLU A 6 -11.59 -15.24 5.67
N ASP A 7 -12.48 -15.46 4.71
CA ASP A 7 -13.43 -16.60 4.75
C ASP A 7 -12.69 -17.93 4.80
N GLY A 8 -11.60 -18.07 4.03
CA GLY A 8 -10.75 -19.26 4.03
C GLY A 8 -10.14 -19.57 5.40
N ILE A 9 -9.67 -18.54 6.11
CA ILE A 9 -9.14 -18.66 7.48
C ILE A 9 -10.25 -19.13 8.43
N VAL A 10 -11.42 -18.48 8.39
CA VAL A 10 -12.56 -18.84 9.27
C VAL A 10 -13.02 -20.28 9.04
N HIS A 11 -13.07 -20.70 7.77
CA HIS A 11 -13.46 -22.08 7.46
C HIS A 11 -12.43 -23.09 7.94
N LEU A 12 -11.13 -22.78 7.79
CA LEU A 12 -10.05 -23.65 8.25
C LEU A 12 -10.03 -23.76 9.78
N ASP A 13 -10.17 -22.63 10.50
CA ASP A 13 -10.28 -22.62 11.97
C ASP A 13 -11.46 -23.47 12.47
N ARG A 14 -12.60 -23.39 11.79
CA ARG A 14 -13.77 -24.19 12.13
C ARG A 14 -13.52 -25.69 11.90
N ALA A 15 -12.89 -26.07 10.79
CA ALA A 15 -12.52 -27.46 10.52
C ALA A 15 -11.53 -27.98 11.57
N ILE A 16 -10.51 -27.19 11.95
CA ILE A 16 -9.56 -27.48 13.01
C ILE A 16 -10.27 -27.75 14.34
N GLY A 17 -11.24 -26.91 14.72
CA GLY A 17 -12.00 -27.07 15.96
C GLY A 17 -12.85 -28.33 16.00
N ILE A 18 -13.37 -28.79 14.85
CA ILE A 18 -14.18 -30.01 14.75
C ILE A 18 -13.29 -31.26 14.76
N LEU A 19 -12.18 -31.26 14.05
CA LEU A 19 -11.35 -32.44 13.79
C LEU A 19 -10.20 -32.64 14.80
N GLY A 20 -9.92 -31.64 15.65
CA GLY A 20 -8.78 -31.61 16.53
C GLY A 20 -8.54 -32.85 17.38
N PRO A 21 -9.58 -33.46 17.99
CA PRO A 21 -9.42 -34.66 18.80
C PRO A 21 -8.98 -35.90 18.01
N ASP A 22 -9.43 -36.01 16.75
CA ASP A 22 -9.29 -37.23 15.95
C ASP A 22 -8.05 -37.17 15.02
N PHE A 23 -7.60 -35.96 14.63
CA PHE A 23 -6.49 -35.74 13.67
C PHE A 23 -5.47 -34.70 14.19
N PRO A 24 -4.77 -34.96 15.32
CA PRO A 24 -3.95 -33.94 15.97
C PRO A 24 -2.77 -33.44 15.12
N GLY A 25 -2.15 -34.29 14.30
CA GLY A 25 -1.02 -33.93 13.46
C GLY A 25 -1.40 -33.00 12.30
N GLU A 26 -2.48 -33.34 11.60
CA GLU A 26 -3.02 -32.59 10.46
C GLU A 26 -3.58 -31.24 10.91
N VAL A 27 -4.26 -31.24 12.05
CA VAL A 27 -4.81 -30.05 12.68
C VAL A 27 -3.71 -29.09 13.12
N GLU A 28 -2.63 -29.57 13.69
CA GLU A 28 -1.48 -28.74 14.05
C GLU A 28 -0.83 -28.09 12.80
N ALA A 29 -0.67 -28.86 11.71
CA ALA A 29 -0.14 -28.37 10.45
C ALA A 29 -1.06 -27.30 9.81
N ALA A 30 -2.37 -27.55 9.80
CA ALA A 30 -3.36 -26.60 9.32
C ALA A 30 -3.40 -25.32 10.17
N GLY A 31 -3.30 -25.44 11.50
CA GLY A 31 -3.23 -24.33 12.44
C GLY A 31 -2.03 -23.43 12.20
N ARG A 32 -0.83 -24.00 12.04
CA ARG A 32 0.39 -23.22 11.67
C ARG A 32 0.20 -22.48 10.36
N THR A 33 -0.47 -23.07 9.38
CA THR A 33 -0.77 -22.40 8.10
C THR A 33 -1.75 -21.25 8.29
N ALA A 34 -2.85 -21.45 9.04
CA ALA A 34 -3.82 -20.40 9.34
C ALA A 34 -3.18 -19.22 10.07
N GLU A 35 -2.34 -19.47 11.08
CA GLU A 35 -1.64 -18.41 11.82
C GLU A 35 -0.68 -17.63 10.93
N ARG A 36 0.12 -18.32 10.12
CA ARG A 36 1.04 -17.66 9.18
C ARG A 36 0.29 -16.79 8.17
N VAL A 37 -0.81 -17.28 7.60
CA VAL A 37 -1.63 -16.52 6.66
C VAL A 37 -2.30 -15.35 7.35
N ARG A 38 -2.85 -15.54 8.55
CA ARG A 38 -3.48 -14.49 9.36
C ARG A 38 -2.50 -13.35 9.63
N GLY A 39 -1.27 -13.66 10.06
CA GLY A 39 -0.23 -12.67 10.30
C GLY A 39 0.14 -11.85 9.05
N ARG A 40 -0.01 -12.42 7.84
CA ARG A 40 0.25 -11.74 6.56
C ARG A 40 -0.95 -10.97 6.01
N VAL A 41 -2.17 -11.30 6.45
CA VAL A 41 -3.43 -10.70 5.96
C VAL A 41 -3.94 -9.57 6.87
N GLN A 42 -3.41 -9.48 8.09
CA GLN A 42 -3.87 -8.54 9.13
C GLN A 42 -3.88 -7.05 8.74
N VAL A 43 -3.37 -6.69 7.56
CA VAL A 43 -3.41 -5.31 7.08
C VAL A 43 -3.93 -5.26 5.64
N GLY A 44 -5.23 -5.04 5.50
CA GLY A 44 -5.82 -4.55 4.28
C GLY A 44 -6.71 -5.54 3.53
N GLY A 45 -7.98 -5.20 3.48
CA GLY A 45 -9.02 -5.81 2.66
C GLY A 45 -8.70 -5.92 1.17
N GLN A 46 -9.71 -5.96 0.31
CA GLN A 46 -9.54 -6.11 -1.15
C GLN A 46 -8.82 -4.92 -1.83
N HIS A 47 -8.72 -3.76 -1.15
CA HIS A 47 -8.08 -2.55 -1.68
C HIS A 47 -6.60 -2.47 -1.31
N THR A 48 -5.82 -1.86 -2.19
CA THR A 48 -4.42 -1.50 -1.97
C THR A 48 -4.34 -0.01 -1.71
N VAL A 49 -3.92 0.37 -0.51
CA VAL A 49 -3.84 1.76 -0.09
C VAL A 49 -2.42 2.28 -0.22
N VAL A 50 -2.25 3.31 -1.04
CA VAL A 50 -1.01 4.04 -1.24
C VAL A 50 -1.19 5.46 -0.73
N VAL A 51 -0.27 5.95 0.08
CA VAL A 51 -0.30 7.33 0.58
C VAL A 51 0.74 8.18 -0.13
N LEU A 52 0.38 9.43 -0.47
CA LEU A 52 1.31 10.44 -0.97
C LEU A 52 1.82 11.25 0.21
N ALA A 53 3.10 11.17 0.49
CA ALA A 53 3.78 11.85 1.59
C ALA A 53 4.83 12.84 1.03
N GLY A 54 5.14 13.89 1.77
CA GLY A 54 6.14 14.87 1.36
C GLY A 54 5.92 16.24 1.99
N ALA A 55 6.89 17.13 1.82
CA ALA A 55 6.86 18.48 2.38
C ALA A 55 5.81 19.37 1.70
N THR A 56 5.51 20.48 2.35
CA THR A 56 4.67 21.56 1.79
C THR A 56 5.24 22.03 0.45
N GLY A 57 4.38 22.07 -0.57
CA GLY A 57 4.74 22.54 -1.89
C GLY A 57 5.47 21.52 -2.77
N SER A 58 5.69 20.27 -2.32
CA SER A 58 6.29 19.22 -3.17
C SER A 58 5.35 18.77 -4.31
N GLY A 59 4.07 19.12 -4.25
CA GLY A 59 3.09 18.88 -5.30
C GLY A 59 2.35 17.55 -5.18
N LYS A 60 2.18 17.00 -3.97
CA LYS A 60 1.36 15.80 -3.68
C LYS A 60 -0.03 15.88 -4.29
N SER A 61 -0.79 16.92 -3.97
CA SER A 61 -2.14 17.15 -4.48
C SER A 61 -2.18 17.34 -6.00
N SER A 62 -1.16 17.99 -6.58
CA SER A 62 -1.03 18.11 -8.03
C SER A 62 -0.74 16.76 -8.68
N LEU A 63 0.10 15.92 -8.05
CA LEU A 63 0.39 14.57 -8.52
C LEU A 63 -0.85 13.69 -8.43
N LEU A 64 -1.62 13.78 -7.33
CA LEU A 64 -2.90 13.07 -7.22
C LEU A 64 -3.86 13.46 -8.35
N ASN A 65 -4.02 14.76 -8.63
CA ASN A 65 -4.86 15.24 -9.73
C ASN A 65 -4.38 14.70 -11.09
N ALA A 66 -3.07 14.70 -11.34
CA ALA A 66 -2.48 14.16 -12.57
C ALA A 66 -2.67 12.63 -12.69
N LEU A 67 -2.56 11.90 -11.59
CA LEU A 67 -2.85 10.46 -11.54
C LEU A 67 -4.34 10.18 -11.73
N ALA A 68 -5.23 10.98 -11.18
CA ALA A 68 -6.67 10.83 -11.33
C ALA A 68 -7.18 11.29 -12.72
N GLY A 69 -6.40 12.11 -13.43
CA GLY A 69 -6.82 12.70 -14.70
C GLY A 69 -7.83 13.85 -14.57
N GLU A 70 -8.14 14.26 -13.33
CA GLU A 70 -9.06 15.37 -13.04
C GLU A 70 -8.69 16.10 -11.74
N SER A 71 -9.25 17.29 -11.54
CA SER A 71 -9.00 18.11 -10.35
C SER A 71 -9.84 17.64 -9.16
N VAL A 72 -9.33 16.70 -8.38
CA VAL A 72 -9.98 16.11 -7.19
C VAL A 72 -9.53 16.79 -5.90
N SER A 73 -8.27 17.20 -5.81
CA SER A 73 -7.69 17.92 -4.68
C SER A 73 -7.49 19.38 -5.04
N ARG A 74 -7.77 20.27 -4.08
CA ARG A 74 -7.49 21.70 -4.26
C ARG A 74 -5.99 21.95 -4.24
N VAL A 75 -5.50 22.61 -5.27
CA VAL A 75 -4.13 23.08 -5.35
C VAL A 75 -4.14 24.58 -5.14
N ALA A 76 -3.49 25.07 -4.08
CA ALA A 76 -3.37 26.51 -3.85
C ALA A 76 -1.88 26.88 -3.70
N PRO A 77 -1.46 28.05 -4.23
CA PRO A 77 -0.08 28.52 -4.08
C PRO A 77 0.24 29.03 -2.67
N THR A 78 -0.77 29.19 -1.80
CA THR A 78 -0.63 29.71 -0.44
C THR A 78 -0.99 28.65 0.61
N ARG A 79 -0.24 28.63 1.72
CA ARG A 79 -0.41 27.69 2.85
C ARG A 79 -1.66 27.96 3.68
N PRO A 80 -2.31 26.95 4.30
CA PRO A 80 -2.13 25.48 4.10
C PRO A 80 -3.00 24.97 2.94
N THR A 81 -2.53 23.94 2.23
CA THR A 81 -3.21 23.41 1.04
C THR A 81 -4.12 22.23 1.32
N THR A 82 -3.77 21.41 2.32
CA THR A 82 -4.53 20.19 2.64
C THR A 82 -4.60 20.05 4.17
N ASP A 83 -5.76 20.40 4.75
CA ASP A 83 -5.99 20.32 6.20
C ASP A 83 -6.41 18.91 6.64
N ALA A 84 -6.92 18.09 5.73
CA ALA A 84 -7.39 16.73 5.98
C ALA A 84 -7.00 15.80 4.82
N PRO A 85 -6.75 14.50 5.10
CA PRO A 85 -6.41 13.53 4.07
C PRO A 85 -7.56 13.37 3.07
N LEU A 86 -7.24 13.24 1.78
CA LEU A 86 -8.18 12.99 0.70
C LEU A 86 -7.86 11.67 0.01
N ALA A 87 -8.81 10.74 -0.02
CA ALA A 87 -8.68 9.48 -0.75
C ALA A 87 -9.36 9.55 -2.12
N VAL A 88 -8.69 8.99 -3.13
CA VAL A 88 -9.23 8.72 -4.47
C VAL A 88 -9.13 7.24 -4.74
N SER A 89 -10.20 6.62 -5.25
CA SER A 89 -10.26 5.20 -5.60
C SER A 89 -11.14 4.97 -6.82
N GLY A 90 -10.95 3.85 -7.52
CA GLY A 90 -11.81 3.45 -8.63
C GLY A 90 -13.12 2.81 -8.17
N SER A 91 -13.14 2.19 -6.99
CA SER A 91 -14.33 1.58 -6.36
C SER A 91 -14.50 2.03 -4.92
N ALA A 92 -15.66 1.74 -4.33
CA ALA A 92 -15.94 2.09 -2.94
C ALA A 92 -14.99 1.30 -2.00
N ALA A 93 -14.14 2.01 -1.28
CA ALA A 93 -13.17 1.49 -0.33
C ALA A 93 -13.56 1.80 1.12
N THR A 94 -14.87 1.69 1.43
CA THR A 94 -15.46 2.20 2.68
C THR A 94 -14.80 1.60 3.91
N GLU A 95 -14.71 0.28 4.01
CA GLU A 95 -14.18 -0.41 5.21
C GLU A 95 -12.74 -0.02 5.54
N VAL A 96 -11.85 -0.03 4.53
CA VAL A 96 -10.45 0.32 4.74
C VAL A 96 -10.28 1.80 5.06
N LEU A 97 -11.04 2.69 4.42
CA LEU A 97 -10.97 4.13 4.68
C LEU A 97 -11.60 4.52 6.02
N ASP A 98 -12.66 3.83 6.48
CA ASP A 98 -13.21 3.99 7.84
C ASP A 98 -12.19 3.56 8.89
N TRP A 99 -11.55 2.40 8.70
CA TRP A 99 -10.49 1.92 9.59
C TRP A 99 -9.28 2.87 9.63
N MET A 100 -8.95 3.50 8.50
CA MET A 100 -7.88 4.50 8.41
C MET A 100 -8.27 5.87 8.98
N GLY A 101 -9.56 6.15 9.14
CA GLY A 101 -10.06 7.47 9.59
C GLY A 101 -10.00 8.53 8.49
N VAL A 102 -10.15 8.14 7.22
CA VAL A 102 -10.18 9.05 6.08
C VAL A 102 -11.62 9.33 5.67
N ASP A 103 -12.11 10.53 5.97
CA ASP A 103 -13.50 10.96 5.70
C ASP A 103 -13.69 11.53 4.29
N SER A 104 -12.71 12.29 3.80
CA SER A 104 -12.79 12.89 2.45
C SER A 104 -12.44 11.86 1.40
N ARG A 105 -13.43 11.48 0.57
CA ARG A 105 -13.33 10.38 -0.41
C ARG A 105 -13.89 10.78 -1.76
N ARG A 106 -13.23 10.33 -2.83
CA ARG A 106 -13.68 10.43 -4.22
C ARG A 106 -13.62 9.07 -4.87
N VAL A 107 -14.73 8.59 -5.40
CA VAL A 107 -14.80 7.36 -6.19
C VAL A 107 -14.86 7.74 -7.66
N LEU A 108 -13.85 7.35 -8.42
CA LEU A 108 -13.65 7.68 -9.82
C LEU A 108 -13.30 6.40 -10.60
N PRO A 109 -14.30 5.65 -11.09
CA PRO A 109 -14.07 4.39 -11.78
C PRO A 109 -13.10 4.54 -12.96
N GLY A 110 -12.06 3.70 -13.00
CA GLY A 110 -11.05 3.68 -14.06
C GLY A 110 -9.99 4.79 -13.99
N ALA A 111 -10.16 5.85 -13.18
CA ALA A 111 -9.26 7.01 -13.16
C ALA A 111 -7.81 6.64 -12.81
N LEU A 112 -7.61 5.74 -11.86
CA LEU A 112 -6.29 5.28 -11.41
C LEU A 112 -5.77 4.08 -12.22
N GLY A 113 -6.56 3.52 -13.14
CA GLY A 113 -6.22 2.35 -13.95
C GLY A 113 -6.49 1.00 -13.27
N GLU A 114 -6.76 0.97 -11.97
CA GLU A 114 -7.16 -0.21 -11.20
C GLU A 114 -8.15 0.22 -10.11
N ASP A 115 -9.35 -0.37 -10.11
CA ASP A 115 -10.44 0.05 -9.22
C ASP A 115 -10.16 -0.23 -7.74
N ARG A 116 -9.30 -1.20 -7.44
CA ARG A 116 -8.89 -1.53 -6.06
C ARG A 116 -7.71 -0.69 -5.54
N LEU A 117 -7.12 0.15 -6.38
CA LEU A 117 -6.10 1.10 -5.94
C LEU A 117 -6.78 2.29 -5.25
N VAL A 118 -6.33 2.58 -4.05
CA VAL A 118 -6.68 3.79 -3.29
C VAL A 118 -5.44 4.64 -3.14
N VAL A 119 -5.50 5.89 -3.57
CA VAL A 119 -4.42 6.87 -3.37
C VAL A 119 -4.90 7.93 -2.40
N VAL A 120 -4.16 8.14 -1.32
CA VAL A 120 -4.48 9.11 -0.27
C VAL A 120 -3.47 10.24 -0.28
N ASP A 121 -3.94 11.47 -0.50
CA ASP A 121 -3.15 12.70 -0.34
C ASP A 121 -3.09 13.07 1.14
N LEU A 122 -1.89 13.06 1.72
CA LEU A 122 -1.69 13.38 3.14
C LEU A 122 -1.49 14.87 3.36
N PRO A 123 -1.84 15.38 4.56
CA PRO A 123 -1.34 16.67 5.03
C PRO A 123 0.19 16.75 4.98
N ASP A 124 0.71 17.95 4.92
CA ASP A 124 2.15 18.20 4.81
C ASP A 124 2.92 17.67 6.04
N LEU A 125 4.00 16.91 5.80
CA LEU A 125 4.84 16.32 6.86
C LEU A 125 5.64 17.36 7.64
N ASP A 126 5.96 18.51 7.04
CA ASP A 126 6.66 19.65 7.64
C ASP A 126 5.70 20.65 8.30
N SER A 127 4.43 20.28 8.50
CA SER A 127 3.46 21.12 9.19
C SER A 127 3.88 21.36 10.64
N ILE A 128 3.77 22.62 11.07
CA ILE A 128 4.01 23.04 12.46
C ILE A 128 2.92 22.50 13.38
N GLU A 129 1.75 22.16 12.85
CA GLU A 129 0.63 21.63 13.58
C GLU A 129 0.85 20.15 13.93
N HIS A 130 1.07 19.87 15.21
CA HIS A 130 1.24 18.51 15.74
C HIS A 130 0.11 17.55 15.34
N ARG A 131 -1.10 18.07 15.15
CA ARG A 131 -2.28 17.28 14.76
C ARG A 131 -2.15 16.74 13.33
N HIS A 132 -1.67 17.55 12.39
CA HIS A 132 -1.46 17.10 11.00
C HIS A 132 -0.38 16.04 10.91
N ARG A 133 0.71 16.21 11.67
CA ARG A 133 1.79 15.25 11.74
C ARG A 133 1.32 13.90 12.30
N SER A 134 0.57 13.88 13.41
CA SER A 134 0.06 12.64 14.00
C SER A 134 -0.94 11.90 13.07
N VAL A 135 -1.75 12.62 12.29
CA VAL A 135 -2.64 12.03 11.29
C VAL A 135 -1.82 11.41 10.15
N ALA A 136 -0.83 12.13 9.62
CA ALA A 136 0.04 11.61 8.57
C ALA A 136 0.79 10.35 9.03
N ASP A 137 1.37 10.36 10.24
CA ASP A 137 2.05 9.22 10.85
C ASP A 137 1.14 8.00 10.93
N SER A 138 -0.06 8.17 11.46
CA SER A 138 -1.04 7.07 11.59
C SER A 138 -1.45 6.49 10.23
N LEU A 139 -1.59 7.33 9.20
CA LEU A 139 -1.96 6.88 7.86
C LEU A 139 -0.80 6.19 7.14
N ILE A 140 0.43 6.71 7.30
CA ILE A 140 1.64 6.06 6.79
C ILE A 140 1.80 4.67 7.41
N GLU A 141 1.56 4.53 8.71
CA GLU A 141 1.65 3.24 9.41
C GLU A 141 0.65 2.20 8.94
N ARG A 142 -0.50 2.62 8.41
CA ARG A 142 -1.61 1.76 7.96
C ARG A 142 -1.62 1.52 6.46
N ALA A 143 -0.81 2.26 5.71
CA ALA A 143 -0.73 2.13 4.25
C ALA A 143 0.04 0.88 3.81
N ASP A 144 -0.27 0.40 2.62
CA ASP A 144 0.44 -0.71 1.97
C ASP A 144 1.72 -0.26 1.27
N ALA A 145 1.73 0.99 0.79
CA ALA A 145 2.89 1.64 0.20
C ALA A 145 2.86 3.14 0.43
N VAL A 146 4.04 3.76 0.39
CA VAL A 146 4.20 5.21 0.43
C VAL A 146 4.87 5.70 -0.85
N VAL A 147 4.33 6.76 -1.42
CA VAL A 147 4.97 7.55 -2.46
C VAL A 147 5.50 8.83 -1.82
N PHE A 148 6.81 8.93 -1.69
CA PHE A 148 7.45 10.16 -1.23
C PHE A 148 7.63 11.13 -2.39
N VAL A 149 6.93 12.26 -2.31
CA VAL A 149 6.96 13.31 -3.33
C VAL A 149 7.97 14.38 -2.92
N LEU A 150 9.05 14.49 -3.67
CA LEU A 150 10.15 15.42 -3.46
C LEU A 150 10.05 16.61 -4.43
N ASP A 151 10.45 17.78 -3.93
CA ASP A 151 10.65 19.00 -4.72
C ASP A 151 12.16 19.11 -5.05
N PRO A 152 12.56 19.33 -6.31
CA PRO A 152 13.97 19.45 -6.71
C PRO A 152 14.73 20.59 -6.03
N GLN A 153 14.05 21.56 -5.44
CA GLN A 153 14.67 22.66 -4.70
C GLN A 153 14.87 22.37 -3.21
N LYS A 154 14.18 21.31 -2.68
CA LYS A 154 14.13 21.00 -1.25
C LYS A 154 14.47 19.54 -0.92
N TYR A 155 14.91 18.74 -1.91
CA TYR A 155 15.22 17.34 -1.64
C TYR A 155 16.35 17.13 -0.63
N ALA A 156 17.24 18.11 -0.50
CA ALA A 156 18.32 18.10 0.49
C ALA A 156 17.84 18.39 1.93
N ASP A 157 16.64 19.01 2.11
CA ASP A 157 15.98 19.13 3.42
C ASP A 157 15.34 17.79 3.86
N ALA A 158 15.74 16.73 3.20
CA ALA A 158 15.25 15.36 3.36
C ALA A 158 15.51 14.73 4.74
N VAL A 159 16.09 15.45 5.69
CA VAL A 159 16.22 15.03 7.10
C VAL A 159 14.86 14.64 7.69
N ILE A 160 13.78 15.33 7.31
CA ILE A 160 12.41 15.00 7.71
C ILE A 160 11.95 13.71 7.02
N HIS A 161 12.34 13.50 5.77
CA HIS A 161 11.97 12.31 5.00
C HIS A 161 12.73 11.07 5.45
N LYS A 162 13.98 11.21 5.91
CA LYS A 162 14.80 10.10 6.38
C LYS A 162 14.13 9.37 7.54
N GLU A 163 13.67 10.08 8.57
CA GLU A 163 13.02 9.49 9.73
C GLU A 163 11.75 8.70 9.34
N TYR A 164 10.96 9.21 8.37
CA TYR A 164 9.78 8.54 7.87
C TYR A 164 10.12 7.35 6.97
N LEU A 165 11.07 7.52 6.07
CA LEU A 165 11.53 6.47 5.14
C LEU A 165 12.12 5.29 5.91
N GLU A 166 13.01 5.53 6.87
CA GLU A 166 13.62 4.48 7.70
C GLU A 166 12.55 3.66 8.44
N ARG A 167 11.65 4.33 9.17
CA ARG A 167 10.57 3.66 9.92
C ARG A 167 9.66 2.84 9.03
N PHE A 168 9.42 3.28 7.80
CA PHE A 168 8.52 2.60 6.88
C PHE A 168 9.19 1.38 6.27
N MET A 169 10.46 1.50 5.88
CA MET A 169 11.22 0.41 5.29
C MET A 169 11.59 -0.69 6.30
N GLU A 170 11.85 -0.34 7.57
CA GLU A 170 12.04 -1.33 8.64
C GLU A 170 10.87 -2.30 8.78
N ARG A 171 9.67 -1.89 8.37
CA ARG A 171 8.45 -2.72 8.36
C ARG A 171 8.28 -3.55 7.08
N GLY A 172 9.22 -3.44 6.13
CA GLY A 172 9.15 -4.15 4.84
C GLY A 172 8.04 -3.63 3.91
N ALA A 173 7.55 -2.42 4.13
CA ALA A 173 6.55 -1.80 3.28
C ALA A 173 7.19 -1.21 2.02
N ALA A 174 6.44 -1.17 0.91
CA ALA A 174 6.95 -0.66 -0.35
C ALA A 174 7.06 0.87 -0.31
N CYS A 175 8.22 1.38 -0.75
CA CYS A 175 8.48 2.79 -0.88
C CYS A 175 8.78 3.13 -2.34
N ILE A 176 8.14 4.19 -2.84
CA ILE A 176 8.39 4.78 -4.16
C ILE A 176 8.76 6.25 -3.92
N VAL A 177 9.83 6.71 -4.54
CA VAL A 177 10.24 8.12 -4.50
C VAL A 177 9.90 8.79 -5.82
N VAL A 178 9.23 9.94 -5.78
CA VAL A 178 8.90 10.74 -6.97
C VAL A 178 9.53 12.11 -6.83
N LEU A 179 10.55 12.38 -7.64
CA LEU A 179 11.08 13.73 -7.85
C LEU A 179 10.11 14.48 -8.78
N ASN A 180 9.21 15.24 -8.18
CA ASN A 180 8.17 15.99 -8.90
C ASN A 180 8.70 17.38 -9.30
N GLN A 181 7.93 18.10 -10.12
CA GLN A 181 8.26 19.47 -10.57
C GLN A 181 9.57 19.56 -11.38
N VAL A 182 9.96 18.48 -12.08
CA VAL A 182 11.18 18.48 -12.92
C VAL A 182 11.12 19.46 -14.10
N ASP A 183 9.94 19.98 -14.42
CA ASP A 183 9.75 21.07 -15.36
C ASP A 183 10.35 22.41 -14.91
N ARG A 184 10.74 22.54 -13.64
CA ARG A 184 11.44 23.70 -13.08
C ARG A 184 12.96 23.61 -13.25
N LEU A 185 13.48 22.42 -13.56
CA LEU A 185 14.90 22.18 -13.79
C LEU A 185 15.26 22.36 -15.25
N ALA A 186 16.41 22.95 -15.51
CA ALA A 186 16.99 22.88 -16.84
C ALA A 186 17.37 21.44 -17.19
N ALA A 187 17.30 21.07 -18.47
CA ALA A 187 17.57 19.68 -18.90
C ALA A 187 18.95 19.16 -18.44
N ALA A 188 19.96 20.03 -18.39
CA ALA A 188 21.32 19.70 -17.94
C ALA A 188 21.42 19.47 -16.41
N GLU A 189 20.47 19.95 -15.62
CA GLU A 189 20.46 19.81 -14.16
C GLU A 189 19.73 18.55 -13.68
N ARG A 190 18.82 18.01 -14.51
CA ARG A 190 17.94 16.91 -14.12
C ARG A 190 18.68 15.63 -13.75
N GLU A 191 19.68 15.27 -14.54
CA GLU A 191 20.50 14.08 -14.31
C GLU A 191 21.27 14.20 -13.00
N GLY A 192 21.91 15.37 -12.75
CA GLY A 192 22.64 15.62 -11.51
C GLY A 192 21.76 15.57 -10.27
N VAL A 193 20.55 16.15 -10.32
CA VAL A 193 19.60 16.09 -9.19
C VAL A 193 19.12 14.65 -8.96
N LEU A 194 18.88 13.87 -10.01
CA LEU A 194 18.48 12.47 -9.90
C LEU A 194 19.60 11.61 -9.27
N ASP A 195 20.84 11.82 -9.70
CA ASP A 195 22.01 11.16 -9.14
C ASP A 195 22.20 11.50 -7.66
N ASP A 196 22.03 12.77 -7.29
CA ASP A 196 22.10 13.21 -5.90
C ASP A 196 21.01 12.57 -5.02
N VAL A 197 19.76 12.49 -5.51
CA VAL A 197 18.67 11.82 -4.79
C VAL A 197 18.96 10.33 -4.64
N SER A 198 19.44 9.67 -5.69
CA SER A 198 19.79 8.25 -5.66
C SER A 198 20.93 7.97 -4.68
N ALA A 199 21.99 8.78 -4.72
CA ALA A 199 23.11 8.67 -3.79
C ALA A 199 22.71 8.95 -2.33
N LEU A 200 21.73 9.82 -2.11
CA LEU A 200 21.17 10.09 -0.78
C LEU A 200 20.46 8.84 -0.23
N LEU A 201 19.62 8.21 -1.06
CA LEU A 201 18.89 6.98 -0.69
C LEU A 201 19.84 5.82 -0.42
N ASP A 202 20.84 5.62 -1.30
CA ASP A 202 21.85 4.59 -1.13
C ASP A 202 22.67 4.76 0.16
N ARG A 203 23.11 6.01 0.44
CA ARG A 203 23.84 6.33 1.67
C ARG A 203 23.03 6.02 2.92
N ASP A 204 21.72 6.23 2.86
CA ASP A 204 20.81 5.99 3.98
C ASP A 204 20.30 4.52 4.00
N GLY A 205 20.81 3.66 3.10
CA GLY A 205 20.46 2.24 3.02
C GLY A 205 19.01 1.97 2.57
N LEU A 206 18.42 2.91 1.82
CA LEU A 206 17.04 2.88 1.39
C LEU A 206 16.94 2.35 -0.05
N ASP A 207 16.47 1.11 -0.20
CA ASP A 207 16.18 0.50 -1.51
C ASP A 207 14.81 0.99 -2.02
N ALA A 208 14.78 2.21 -2.59
CA ALA A 208 13.58 2.80 -3.14
C ALA A 208 13.75 3.18 -4.60
N GLN A 209 12.78 2.82 -5.44
CA GLN A 209 12.78 3.22 -6.84
C GLN A 209 12.45 4.71 -6.98
N VAL A 210 13.29 5.45 -7.71
CA VAL A 210 13.12 6.89 -7.98
C VAL A 210 12.50 7.10 -9.34
N PHE A 211 11.43 7.88 -9.38
CA PHE A 211 10.76 8.34 -10.60
C PHE A 211 10.88 9.84 -10.72
N VAL A 212 11.04 10.34 -11.94
CA VAL A 212 10.96 11.76 -12.26
C VAL A 212 9.58 12.08 -12.82
N ALA A 213 8.98 13.18 -12.35
CA ALA A 213 7.65 13.58 -12.81
C ALA A 213 7.46 15.10 -12.80
N SER A 214 6.55 15.57 -13.61
CA SER A 214 5.93 16.88 -13.50
C SER A 214 4.41 16.73 -13.54
N ALA A 215 3.77 16.88 -12.40
CA ALA A 215 2.32 16.90 -12.32
C ALA A 215 1.69 18.01 -13.16
N ARG A 216 2.45 19.09 -13.44
CA ARG A 216 2.00 20.24 -14.25
C ARG A 216 1.97 19.92 -15.74
N THR A 217 2.99 19.22 -16.26
CA THR A 217 3.12 18.92 -17.69
C THR A 217 2.64 17.54 -18.08
N GLY A 218 2.45 16.64 -17.09
CA GLY A 218 2.15 15.22 -17.29
C GLY A 218 3.38 14.35 -17.53
N GLU A 219 4.59 14.95 -17.64
CA GLU A 219 5.85 14.22 -17.82
C GLU A 219 6.05 13.22 -16.67
N GLY A 220 6.39 11.97 -16.98
CA GLY A 220 6.68 10.92 -16.01
C GLY A 220 5.45 10.38 -15.23
N VAL A 221 4.30 11.06 -15.25
CA VAL A 221 3.09 10.61 -14.54
C VAL A 221 2.63 9.20 -14.98
N PRO A 222 2.68 8.82 -16.28
CA PRO A 222 2.37 7.46 -16.69
C PRO A 222 3.30 6.41 -16.08
N ALA A 223 4.60 6.71 -15.90
CA ALA A 223 5.55 5.78 -15.27
C ALA A 223 5.25 5.60 -13.78
N VAL A 224 4.93 6.67 -13.07
CA VAL A 224 4.49 6.60 -11.66
C VAL A 224 3.22 5.78 -11.54
N ARG A 225 2.22 6.01 -12.42
CA ARG A 225 0.99 5.22 -12.45
C ARG A 225 1.29 3.74 -12.67
N GLN A 226 2.16 3.41 -13.63
CA GLN A 226 2.52 2.01 -13.91
C GLN A 226 3.18 1.35 -12.70
N ALA A 227 4.07 2.05 -11.99
CA ALA A 227 4.70 1.53 -10.78
C ALA A 227 3.66 1.21 -9.67
N LEU A 228 2.63 2.04 -9.52
CA LEU A 228 1.52 1.78 -8.60
C LEU A 228 0.71 0.55 -9.02
N LEU A 229 0.41 0.39 -10.31
CA LEU A 229 -0.30 -0.76 -10.85
C LEU A 229 0.51 -2.06 -10.67
N ASP A 230 1.82 -2.01 -10.92
CA ASP A 230 2.73 -3.13 -10.69
C ASP A 230 2.78 -3.53 -9.22
N PHE A 231 2.71 -2.55 -8.31
CA PHE A 231 2.63 -2.81 -6.87
C PHE A 231 1.33 -3.54 -6.51
N VAL A 232 0.18 -3.08 -7.02
CA VAL A 232 -1.12 -3.77 -6.83
C VAL A 232 -1.02 -5.20 -7.36
N GLY A 233 -0.49 -5.40 -8.57
CA GLY A 233 -0.34 -6.72 -9.18
C GLY A 233 0.54 -7.68 -8.36
N ARG A 234 1.66 -7.20 -7.80
CA ARG A 234 2.51 -8.01 -6.90
C ARG A 234 1.80 -8.41 -5.62
N ARG A 235 1.03 -7.50 -5.04
CA ARG A 235 0.23 -7.77 -3.84
C ARG A 235 -0.84 -8.81 -4.10
N ASP A 236 -1.54 -8.72 -5.21
CA ASP A 236 -2.55 -9.70 -5.63
C ASP A 236 -1.94 -11.09 -5.85
N ALA A 237 -0.78 -11.18 -6.49
CA ALA A 237 -0.07 -12.45 -6.66
C ALA A 237 0.31 -13.07 -5.30
N SER A 238 0.74 -12.27 -4.34
CA SER A 238 1.02 -12.71 -2.97
C SER A 238 -0.25 -13.20 -2.26
N ARG A 239 -1.36 -12.47 -2.37
CA ARG A 239 -2.67 -12.88 -1.82
C ARG A 239 -3.15 -14.19 -2.45
N LEU A 240 -3.02 -14.34 -3.77
CA LEU A 240 -3.38 -15.57 -4.46
C LEU A 240 -2.58 -16.77 -3.96
N LYS A 241 -1.29 -16.59 -3.69
CA LYS A 241 -0.43 -17.62 -3.10
C LYS A 241 -0.94 -18.03 -1.72
N LEU A 242 -1.26 -17.08 -0.85
CA LEU A 242 -1.80 -17.35 0.48
C LEU A 242 -3.14 -18.10 0.42
N ALA A 243 -4.03 -17.72 -0.51
CA ALA A 243 -5.30 -18.41 -0.73
C ALA A 243 -5.11 -19.86 -1.18
N LYS A 244 -4.10 -20.14 -2.02
CA LYS A 244 -3.73 -21.51 -2.42
C LYS A 244 -3.19 -22.32 -1.25
N GLU A 245 -2.39 -21.75 -0.38
CA GLU A 245 -1.86 -22.40 0.82
C GLU A 245 -2.98 -22.81 1.79
N LEU A 246 -3.96 -21.91 2.05
CA LEU A 246 -5.14 -22.22 2.85
C LEU A 246 -5.96 -23.36 2.25
N ARG A 247 -6.19 -23.31 0.94
CA ARG A 247 -6.94 -24.35 0.24
C ARG A 247 -6.24 -25.70 0.32
N ALA A 248 -4.91 -25.75 0.16
CA ALA A 248 -4.13 -26.97 0.30
C ALA A 248 -4.19 -27.53 1.72
N ALA A 249 -4.14 -26.70 2.76
CA ALA A 249 -4.31 -27.13 4.15
C ALA A 249 -5.71 -27.74 4.39
N GLY A 250 -6.76 -27.12 3.88
CA GLY A 250 -8.13 -27.67 3.95
C GLY A 250 -8.27 -29.03 3.23
N GLN A 251 -7.64 -29.16 2.05
CA GLN A 251 -7.64 -30.43 1.30
C GLN A 251 -6.86 -31.55 2.02
N CYS A 252 -5.81 -31.21 2.76
CA CYS A 252 -5.12 -32.19 3.60
C CYS A 252 -6.03 -32.75 4.72
N LEU A 253 -6.76 -31.87 5.41
CA LEU A 253 -7.74 -32.28 6.42
C LEU A 253 -8.83 -33.17 5.82
N ASP A 254 -9.43 -32.76 4.68
CA ASP A 254 -10.47 -33.53 3.99
C ASP A 254 -9.95 -34.93 3.57
N ARG A 255 -8.72 -35.04 3.11
CA ARG A 255 -8.10 -36.32 2.76
C ARG A 255 -7.94 -37.21 3.99
N ALA A 256 -7.41 -36.70 5.09
CA ALA A 256 -7.22 -37.45 6.33
C ALA A 256 -8.55 -38.05 6.82
N VAL A 257 -9.63 -37.24 6.81
CA VAL A 257 -10.99 -37.74 7.18
C VAL A 257 -11.48 -38.84 6.26
N ARG A 258 -11.26 -38.75 4.94
CA ARG A 258 -11.69 -39.79 3.98
C ARG A 258 -10.91 -41.08 4.12
N GLU A 259 -9.61 -40.99 4.40
CA GLU A 259 -8.75 -42.15 4.59
C GLU A 259 -9.09 -42.92 5.88
N ASP A 260 -9.47 -42.20 6.95
CA ASP A 260 -9.87 -42.78 8.22
C ASP A 260 -11.28 -43.39 8.14
N GLY A 261 -12.24 -42.68 7.55
CA GLY A 261 -13.62 -43.23 7.31
C GLY A 261 -13.66 -44.43 6.38
N GLY A 262 -12.58 -44.63 5.55
CA GLY A 262 -12.43 -45.86 4.75
C GLY A 262 -11.92 -47.06 5.54
N ARG A 263 -11.31 -46.87 6.72
CA ARG A 263 -10.80 -47.94 7.58
C ARG A 263 -11.91 -48.58 8.43
N ASP A 264 -12.93 -47.81 8.79
CA ASP A 264 -14.07 -48.29 9.60
C ASP A 264 -15.06 -49.19 8.84
N VAL A 265 -14.97 -49.27 7.50
CA VAL A 265 -15.90 -50.08 6.67
C VAL A 265 -15.29 -51.45 6.30
N SER A 266 -14.11 -51.78 6.78
CA SER A 266 -13.38 -53.03 6.44
C SER A 266 -13.01 -53.88 7.65
N GLY A 267 -13.66 -53.65 8.79
CA GLY A 267 -13.50 -54.41 10.03
C GLY A 267 -14.70 -55.31 10.37
#